data_fe8abab27203961333ee00caf5f387a7
#
_entry.id   fe8abab27203961333ee00caf5f387a7
#
_cell.length_a   1.000
_cell.length_b   1.000
_cell.length_c   1.000
_cell.angle_alpha   90.00
_cell.angle_beta   90.00
_cell.angle_gamma   90.00
#
_symmetry.space_group_name_H-M   'P 1'
#
loop_
_entity.id
_entity.type
_entity.pdbx_description
1 polymer ?
#
loop_
_entity_poly.entity_id
_entity_poly.type
_entity_poly.pdbx_seq_one_letter_code
_entity_poly.pdbx_strand_id
1 'polypeptide(L)'
;MTPRGEGDGTVGETAALDGEPAPAPVGLRERKREETRRRIILAARVGSLDAGIDGLTIDAIAREADISPRSFFNYFPNKEAAIAGVIPGTARALTADELDQLPADVVDAVVAIVVAVLGRQVDSTNTDLRREVFVRFPELLDEFRPFWKASVRTAAVSVTDLLLRRGSTAESSAVVAPVLVAMCVSVVRTMLARGELDSVELAHGVRPIADAIRSTAEVVTGGPRGRTS
;
A
#
# COMPACT_ATOMS: atom_id res chain seq x y z
N MET A 1 3.67 -85.37 -10.50
CA MET A 1 2.24 -85.32 -10.16
C MET A 1 2.04 -84.02 -9.42
N THR A 2 1.55 -83.01 -10.15
CA THR A 2 1.15 -81.66 -9.65
C THR A 2 -0.04 -81.73 -8.70
N PRO A 3 -0.37 -80.72 -7.86
CA PRO A 3 -0.87 -79.47 -8.37
C PRO A 3 -0.43 -78.24 -7.54
N ARG A 4 -0.31 -77.13 -8.23
CA ARG A 4 -0.92 -75.78 -8.13
C ARG A 4 -1.53 -75.37 -6.80
N GLY A 5 -1.05 -74.19 -6.27
CA GLY A 5 -1.71 -73.36 -5.29
C GLY A 5 -1.60 -71.88 -5.72
N GLU A 6 -2.73 -71.33 -6.10
CA GLU A 6 -2.93 -69.94 -6.42
C GLU A 6 -2.86 -69.09 -5.12
N GLY A 7 -2.07 -68.04 -5.14
CA GLY A 7 -2.00 -67.02 -4.08
C GLY A 7 -2.54 -65.71 -4.61
N ASP A 8 -3.65 -65.32 -4.06
CA ASP A 8 -4.42 -64.12 -4.28
C ASP A 8 -3.62 -62.88 -3.80
N GLY A 9 -3.35 -61.94 -4.71
CA GLY A 9 -2.67 -60.69 -4.45
C GLY A 9 -3.67 -59.56 -4.26
N THR A 10 -3.93 -59.24 -3.02
CA THR A 10 -4.69 -58.04 -2.64
C THR A 10 -3.86 -56.77 -2.91
N VAL A 11 -4.28 -56.06 -3.92
CA VAL A 11 -3.80 -54.72 -4.23
C VAL A 11 -4.35 -53.73 -3.21
N GLY A 12 -3.48 -53.22 -2.33
CA GLY A 12 -3.80 -52.12 -1.45
C GLY A 12 -3.84 -50.82 -2.22
N GLU A 13 -5.02 -50.32 -2.46
CA GLU A 13 -5.33 -49.00 -2.99
C GLU A 13 -4.96 -47.93 -1.95
N THR A 14 -3.81 -47.31 -2.18
CA THR A 14 -3.40 -46.15 -1.38
C THR A 14 -4.17 -44.94 -1.90
N ALA A 15 -5.17 -44.49 -1.14
CA ALA A 15 -5.87 -43.27 -1.36
C ALA A 15 -4.86 -42.08 -1.34
N ALA A 16 -4.71 -41.44 -2.49
CA ALA A 16 -4.01 -40.19 -2.63
C ALA A 16 -4.81 -39.12 -1.85
N LEU A 17 -4.23 -38.64 -0.77
CA LEU A 17 -4.70 -37.43 -0.09
C LEU A 17 -4.39 -36.29 -1.04
N ASP A 18 -5.44 -35.70 -1.61
CA ASP A 18 -5.39 -34.45 -2.34
C ASP A 18 -4.93 -33.36 -1.37
N GLY A 19 -3.64 -33.16 -1.30
CA GLY A 19 -3.02 -32.00 -0.66
C GLY A 19 -3.34 -30.79 -1.52
N GLU A 20 -4.14 -29.90 -0.97
CA GLU A 20 -4.37 -28.57 -1.51
C GLU A 20 -3.02 -27.91 -1.82
N PRO A 21 -2.78 -27.41 -3.03
CA PRO A 21 -1.49 -26.86 -3.39
C PRO A 21 -1.22 -25.64 -2.50
N ALA A 22 -0.16 -25.70 -1.70
CA ALA A 22 0.35 -24.57 -0.95
C ALA A 22 0.51 -23.34 -1.89
N PRO A 23 0.17 -22.11 -1.44
CA PRO A 23 0.27 -20.92 -2.27
C PRO A 23 1.68 -20.82 -2.85
N ALA A 24 1.76 -20.76 -4.17
CA ALA A 24 3.02 -20.74 -4.88
C ALA A 24 3.92 -19.61 -4.32
N PRO A 25 5.18 -19.88 -3.97
CA PRO A 25 6.08 -18.86 -3.46
C PRO A 25 6.18 -17.74 -4.49
N VAL A 26 6.10 -16.48 -4.02
CA VAL A 26 6.30 -15.28 -4.85
C VAL A 26 7.49 -15.54 -5.75
N GLY A 27 7.22 -15.58 -7.08
CA GLY A 27 8.18 -16.12 -8.04
C GLY A 27 9.52 -15.40 -7.95
N LEU A 28 10.61 -16.11 -8.20
CA LEU A 28 11.98 -15.55 -8.18
C LEU A 28 12.08 -14.26 -9.04
N ARG A 29 11.27 -14.18 -10.11
CA ARG A 29 11.17 -12.99 -10.97
C ARG A 29 10.61 -11.77 -10.22
N GLU A 30 9.56 -11.96 -9.41
CA GLU A 30 8.96 -10.86 -8.65
C GLU A 30 9.89 -10.37 -7.54
N ARG A 31 10.58 -11.27 -6.84
CA ARG A 31 11.60 -10.89 -5.84
C ARG A 31 12.75 -10.10 -6.46
N LYS A 32 13.26 -10.54 -7.62
CA LYS A 32 14.31 -9.80 -8.35
C LYS A 32 13.82 -8.44 -8.83
N ARG A 33 12.57 -8.36 -9.29
CA ARG A 33 11.95 -7.10 -9.72
C ARG A 33 11.85 -6.11 -8.56
N GLU A 34 11.39 -6.58 -7.40
CA GLU A 34 11.29 -5.77 -6.20
C GLU A 34 12.65 -5.30 -5.68
N GLU A 35 13.66 -6.17 -5.68
CA GLU A 35 15.03 -5.82 -5.31
C GLU A 35 15.61 -4.74 -6.24
N THR A 36 15.42 -4.88 -7.54
CA THR A 36 15.85 -3.87 -8.51
C THR A 36 15.14 -2.54 -8.28
N ARG A 37 13.82 -2.58 -8.01
CA ARG A 37 13.04 -1.37 -7.68
C ARG A 37 13.60 -0.64 -6.47
N ARG A 38 13.93 -1.37 -5.40
CA ARG A 38 14.52 -0.81 -4.17
C ARG A 38 15.88 -0.16 -4.43
N ARG A 39 16.72 -0.78 -5.26
CA ARG A 39 18.02 -0.19 -5.66
C ARG A 39 17.81 1.12 -6.43
N ILE A 40 16.85 1.18 -7.35
CA ILE A 40 16.53 2.40 -8.09
C ILE A 40 16.08 3.51 -7.14
N ILE A 41 15.16 3.21 -6.21
CA ILE A 41 14.65 4.17 -5.23
C ILE A 41 15.79 4.69 -4.34
N LEU A 42 16.66 3.82 -3.85
CA LEU A 42 17.78 4.20 -3.02
C LEU A 42 18.74 5.13 -3.78
N ALA A 43 19.14 4.74 -5.00
CA ALA A 43 20.01 5.55 -5.85
C ALA A 43 19.39 6.93 -6.17
N ALA A 44 18.08 6.96 -6.45
CA ALA A 44 17.37 8.21 -6.73
C ALA A 44 17.30 9.13 -5.52
N ARG A 45 17.02 8.61 -4.32
CA ARG A 45 16.97 9.38 -3.08
C ARG A 45 18.33 9.94 -2.70
N VAL A 46 19.35 9.09 -2.65
CA VAL A 46 20.72 9.53 -2.34
C VAL A 46 21.18 10.58 -3.35
N GLY A 47 21.05 10.29 -4.63
CA GLY A 47 21.47 11.22 -5.68
C GLY A 47 20.70 12.55 -5.66
N SER A 48 19.42 12.56 -5.25
CA SER A 48 18.64 13.80 -5.10
C SER A 48 19.11 14.66 -3.93
N LEU A 49 19.51 14.06 -2.84
CA LEU A 49 20.08 14.79 -1.69
C LEU A 49 21.46 15.37 -2.01
N ASP A 50 22.26 14.68 -2.83
CA ASP A 50 23.60 15.11 -3.20
C ASP A 50 23.58 16.22 -4.26
N ALA A 51 22.88 16.00 -5.37
CA ALA A 51 22.90 16.88 -6.54
C ALA A 51 21.65 17.76 -6.72
N GLY A 52 20.65 17.61 -5.87
CA GLY A 52 19.32 18.19 -6.09
C GLY A 52 18.52 17.43 -7.16
N ILE A 53 17.20 17.68 -7.21
CA ILE A 53 16.31 17.01 -8.21
C ILE A 53 16.77 17.37 -9.63
N ASP A 54 17.05 18.64 -9.89
CA ASP A 54 17.43 19.11 -11.24
C ASP A 54 18.78 18.57 -11.70
N GLY A 55 19.74 18.46 -10.79
CA GLY A 55 21.09 17.95 -11.08
C GLY A 55 21.15 16.43 -11.23
N LEU A 56 20.16 15.69 -10.73
CA LEU A 56 20.10 14.24 -10.82
C LEU A 56 19.59 13.80 -12.19
N THR A 57 20.31 12.87 -12.84
CA THR A 57 19.93 12.31 -14.15
C THR A 57 19.50 10.85 -14.01
N ILE A 58 18.64 10.39 -14.95
CA ILE A 58 18.26 8.98 -15.03
C ILE A 58 19.46 8.08 -15.29
N ASP A 59 20.43 8.55 -16.08
CA ASP A 59 21.67 7.81 -16.34
C ASP A 59 22.51 7.60 -15.06
N ALA A 60 22.55 8.60 -14.17
CA ALA A 60 23.24 8.48 -12.89
C ALA A 60 22.51 7.47 -11.97
N ILE A 61 21.18 7.55 -11.89
CA ILE A 61 20.36 6.61 -11.12
C ILE A 61 20.54 5.18 -11.65
N ALA A 62 20.45 5.00 -12.96
CA ALA A 62 20.55 3.69 -13.61
C ALA A 62 21.92 3.04 -13.37
N ARG A 63 22.99 3.83 -13.48
CA ARG A 63 24.36 3.38 -13.20
C ARG A 63 24.51 2.93 -11.75
N GLU A 64 24.01 3.71 -10.79
CA GLU A 64 24.10 3.39 -9.38
C GLU A 64 23.24 2.16 -9.02
N ALA A 65 22.09 2.00 -9.67
CA ALA A 65 21.19 0.86 -9.49
C ALA A 65 21.63 -0.40 -10.27
N ASP A 66 22.74 -0.36 -11.02
CA ASP A 66 23.25 -1.45 -11.85
C ASP A 66 22.21 -1.95 -12.87
N ILE A 67 21.63 -0.99 -13.63
CA ILE A 67 20.68 -1.26 -14.73
C ILE A 67 20.96 -0.33 -15.91
N SER A 68 20.36 -0.64 -17.07
CA SER A 68 20.39 0.31 -18.19
C SER A 68 19.37 1.45 -17.99
N PRO A 69 19.61 2.66 -18.55
CA PRO A 69 18.63 3.75 -18.56
C PRO A 69 17.28 3.33 -19.20
N ARG A 70 17.32 2.48 -20.22
CA ARG A 70 16.12 1.90 -20.81
C ARG A 70 15.35 1.03 -19.81
N SER A 71 16.06 0.26 -18.98
CA SER A 71 15.44 -0.59 -17.95
C SER A 71 14.79 0.21 -16.85
N PHE A 72 15.29 1.42 -16.55
CA PHE A 72 14.68 2.33 -15.56
C PHE A 72 13.20 2.59 -15.86
N PHE A 73 12.85 2.86 -17.12
CA PHE A 73 11.48 3.16 -17.53
C PHE A 73 10.51 1.97 -17.41
N ASN A 74 11.01 0.75 -17.22
CA ASN A 74 10.16 -0.41 -16.87
C ASN A 74 9.69 -0.38 -15.40
N TYR A 75 10.32 0.45 -14.56
CA TYR A 75 10.03 0.57 -13.13
C TYR A 75 9.37 1.91 -12.78
N PHE A 76 9.84 3.01 -13.36
CA PHE A 76 9.38 4.36 -13.04
C PHE A 76 9.21 5.21 -14.30
N PRO A 77 8.15 6.05 -14.37
CA PRO A 77 7.90 6.90 -15.52
C PRO A 77 8.89 8.08 -15.62
N ASN A 78 9.41 8.56 -14.49
CA ASN A 78 10.34 9.68 -14.37
C ASN A 78 11.20 9.53 -13.11
N LYS A 79 12.20 10.39 -12.94
CA LYS A 79 13.09 10.38 -11.78
C LYS A 79 12.38 10.79 -10.48
N GLU A 80 11.43 11.69 -10.57
CA GLU A 80 10.64 12.21 -9.46
C GLU A 80 9.81 11.08 -8.82
N ALA A 81 9.18 10.23 -9.63
CA ALA A 81 8.47 9.04 -9.15
C ALA A 81 9.42 8.04 -8.46
N ALA A 82 10.64 7.89 -8.94
CA ALA A 82 11.65 7.04 -8.31
C ALA A 82 12.15 7.63 -6.98
N ILE A 83 12.43 8.93 -6.92
CA ILE A 83 12.83 9.64 -5.69
C ILE A 83 11.73 9.51 -4.64
N ALA A 84 10.50 9.77 -5.04
CA ALA A 84 9.32 9.65 -4.18
C ALA A 84 9.06 8.20 -3.74
N GLY A 85 9.52 7.20 -4.52
CA GLY A 85 9.30 5.78 -4.24
C GLY A 85 7.87 5.35 -4.55
N VAL A 86 7.22 5.97 -5.54
CA VAL A 86 5.86 5.61 -5.97
C VAL A 86 5.90 4.41 -6.90
N ILE A 87 5.18 3.35 -6.55
CA ILE A 87 5.13 2.11 -7.31
C ILE A 87 3.86 2.12 -8.18
N PRO A 88 3.97 2.35 -9.51
CA PRO A 88 2.81 2.39 -10.39
C PRO A 88 2.07 1.05 -10.46
N GLY A 89 0.73 1.12 -10.56
CA GLY A 89 -0.09 -0.05 -10.88
C GLY A 89 -0.34 -1.04 -9.74
N THR A 90 0.05 -0.72 -8.50
CA THR A 90 -0.17 -1.59 -7.34
C THR A 90 -1.47 -1.33 -6.58
N ALA A 91 -2.22 -0.26 -6.95
CA ALA A 91 -3.51 0.02 -6.34
C ALA A 91 -4.53 -1.05 -6.76
N ARG A 92 -5.05 -1.82 -5.80
CA ARG A 92 -6.18 -2.72 -5.97
C ARG A 92 -7.17 -2.57 -4.82
N ALA A 93 -8.43 -2.83 -5.09
CA ALA A 93 -9.44 -2.92 -4.03
C ALA A 93 -9.13 -4.10 -3.09
N LEU A 94 -9.61 -4.03 -1.87
CA LEU A 94 -9.53 -5.11 -0.91
C LEU A 94 -10.44 -6.27 -1.35
N THR A 95 -9.99 -7.48 -1.09
CA THR A 95 -10.80 -8.69 -1.30
C THR A 95 -11.88 -8.79 -0.21
N ALA A 96 -12.85 -9.68 -0.40
CA ALA A 96 -13.88 -9.97 0.58
C ALA A 96 -13.28 -10.36 1.94
N ASP A 97 -12.31 -11.27 1.94
CA ASP A 97 -11.63 -11.75 3.16
C ASP A 97 -10.85 -10.63 3.87
N GLU A 98 -10.19 -9.75 3.10
CA GLU A 98 -9.50 -8.57 3.66
C GLU A 98 -10.50 -7.58 4.30
N LEU A 99 -11.69 -7.42 3.70
CA LEU A 99 -12.76 -6.57 4.26
C LEU A 99 -13.35 -7.15 5.56
N ASP A 100 -13.48 -8.48 5.64
CA ASP A 100 -14.02 -9.16 6.81
C ASP A 100 -13.07 -9.11 8.03
N GLN A 101 -11.77 -8.89 7.80
CA GLN A 101 -10.74 -8.74 8.85
C GLN A 101 -10.61 -7.29 9.37
N LEU A 102 -11.36 -6.34 8.80
CA LEU A 102 -11.27 -4.94 9.21
C LEU A 102 -11.85 -4.69 10.61
N PRO A 103 -11.36 -3.66 11.32
CA PRO A 103 -11.91 -3.24 12.60
C PRO A 103 -13.41 -3.00 12.56
N ALA A 104 -14.11 -3.25 13.66
CA ALA A 104 -15.55 -3.01 13.77
C ALA A 104 -15.90 -1.51 13.67
N ASP A 105 -15.07 -0.63 14.23
CA ASP A 105 -15.23 0.82 14.11
C ASP A 105 -15.06 1.26 12.65
N VAL A 106 -16.01 2.09 12.17
CA VAL A 106 -16.03 2.52 10.76
C VAL A 106 -14.84 3.41 10.42
N VAL A 107 -14.43 4.30 11.32
CA VAL A 107 -13.30 5.22 11.08
C VAL A 107 -12.01 4.42 10.98
N ASP A 108 -11.78 3.51 11.93
CA ASP A 108 -10.60 2.64 11.92
C ASP A 108 -10.56 1.76 10.68
N ALA A 109 -11.69 1.22 10.26
CA ALA A 109 -11.79 0.40 9.05
C ALA A 109 -11.50 1.21 7.77
N VAL A 110 -12.04 2.42 7.65
CA VAL A 110 -11.77 3.31 6.51
C VAL A 110 -10.30 3.72 6.46
N VAL A 111 -9.72 4.06 7.61
CA VAL A 111 -8.27 4.36 7.69
C VAL A 111 -7.45 3.15 7.29
N ALA A 112 -7.79 1.95 7.78
CA ALA A 112 -7.10 0.71 7.41
C ALA A 112 -7.17 0.43 5.90
N ILE A 113 -8.32 0.66 5.24
CA ILE A 113 -8.46 0.57 3.78
C ILE A 113 -7.53 1.55 3.08
N VAL A 114 -7.57 2.83 3.48
CA VAL A 114 -6.77 3.88 2.85
C VAL A 114 -5.28 3.57 3.00
N VAL A 115 -4.85 3.19 4.20
CA VAL A 115 -3.46 2.79 4.49
C VAL A 115 -3.06 1.56 3.67
N ALA A 116 -3.90 0.53 3.58
CA ALA A 116 -3.61 -0.66 2.79
C ALA A 116 -3.49 -0.37 1.29
N VAL A 117 -4.35 0.50 0.75
CA VAL A 117 -4.32 0.88 -0.68
C VAL A 117 -3.11 1.77 -0.98
N LEU A 118 -2.81 2.75 -0.13
CA LEU A 118 -1.68 3.67 -0.29
C LEU A 118 -0.35 2.99 0.00
N GLY A 119 -0.28 2.20 1.06
CA GLY A 119 0.94 1.51 1.49
C GLY A 119 1.51 0.56 0.44
N ARG A 120 0.66 -0.04 -0.38
CA ARG A 120 1.10 -0.88 -1.52
C ARG A 120 1.80 -0.11 -2.63
N GLN A 121 1.61 1.19 -2.69
CA GLN A 121 2.16 2.06 -3.75
C GLN A 121 3.38 2.83 -3.32
N VAL A 122 3.76 2.71 -2.08
CA VAL A 122 4.87 3.46 -1.51
C VAL A 122 5.90 2.49 -0.96
N ASP A 123 7.14 2.68 -1.40
CA ASP A 123 8.25 1.93 -0.83
C ASP A 123 8.45 2.28 0.65
N SER A 124 8.40 1.27 1.52
CA SER A 124 8.59 1.41 2.97
C SER A 124 10.04 1.26 3.42
N THR A 125 10.98 1.09 2.49
CA THR A 125 12.41 0.96 2.83
C THR A 125 13.05 2.34 3.02
N ASN A 126 14.07 2.41 3.88
CA ASN A 126 14.84 3.64 4.15
C ASN A 126 13.97 4.85 4.53
N THR A 127 13.17 4.69 5.57
CA THR A 127 12.21 5.67 6.06
C THR A 127 12.84 7.03 6.36
N ASP A 128 14.01 7.05 7.02
CA ASP A 128 14.73 8.27 7.37
C ASP A 128 15.16 9.04 6.13
N LEU A 129 15.75 8.34 5.16
CA LEU A 129 16.15 8.91 3.88
C LEU A 129 14.96 9.48 3.11
N ARG A 130 13.84 8.77 3.13
CA ARG A 130 12.61 9.25 2.52
C ARG A 130 12.10 10.51 3.20
N ARG A 131 12.09 10.55 4.53
CA ARG A 131 11.69 11.73 5.31
C ARG A 131 12.56 12.92 4.97
N GLU A 132 13.87 12.75 4.92
CA GLU A 132 14.83 13.79 4.54
C GLU A 132 14.54 14.34 3.15
N VAL A 133 14.28 13.46 2.16
CA VAL A 133 13.92 13.84 0.80
C VAL A 133 12.65 14.70 0.76
N PHE A 134 11.58 14.31 1.46
CA PHE A 134 10.32 15.07 1.45
C PHE A 134 10.38 16.37 2.25
N VAL A 135 11.22 16.45 3.28
CA VAL A 135 11.49 17.71 3.98
C VAL A 135 12.23 18.69 3.08
N ARG A 136 13.20 18.19 2.31
CA ARG A 136 14.04 19.02 1.44
C ARG A 136 13.34 19.39 0.12
N PHE A 137 12.47 18.52 -0.39
CA PHE A 137 11.79 18.64 -1.68
C PHE A 137 10.28 18.42 -1.53
N PRO A 138 9.55 19.32 -0.86
CA PRO A 138 8.12 19.16 -0.62
C PRO A 138 7.30 19.12 -1.92
N GLU A 139 7.80 19.70 -3.02
CA GLU A 139 7.19 19.66 -4.35
C GLU A 139 7.01 18.24 -4.90
N LEU A 140 7.80 17.26 -4.44
CA LEU A 140 7.61 15.85 -4.81
C LEU A 140 6.25 15.30 -4.40
N LEU A 141 5.57 15.92 -3.43
CA LEU A 141 4.21 15.54 -3.06
C LEU A 141 3.22 15.79 -4.21
N ASP A 142 3.51 16.72 -5.11
CA ASP A 142 2.67 16.99 -6.27
C ASP A 142 2.78 15.92 -7.35
N GLU A 143 3.93 15.25 -7.47
CA GLU A 143 4.14 14.11 -8.36
C GLU A 143 3.24 12.92 -8.00
N PHE A 144 2.77 12.85 -6.76
CA PHE A 144 1.82 11.82 -6.34
C PHE A 144 0.39 12.05 -6.84
N ARG A 145 0.04 13.22 -7.37
CA ARG A 145 -1.35 13.53 -7.75
C ARG A 145 -2.01 12.49 -8.67
N PRO A 146 -1.36 12.02 -9.75
CA PRO A 146 -1.98 11.01 -10.61
C PRO A 146 -2.22 9.68 -9.87
N PHE A 147 -1.27 9.30 -9.01
CA PHE A 147 -1.33 8.08 -8.21
C PHE A 147 -2.36 8.19 -7.09
N TRP A 148 -2.43 9.34 -6.41
CA TRP A 148 -3.45 9.64 -5.42
C TRP A 148 -4.86 9.49 -5.99
N LYS A 149 -5.08 10.01 -7.20
CA LYS A 149 -6.39 9.93 -7.85
C LYS A 149 -6.82 8.49 -8.11
N ALA A 150 -5.91 7.63 -8.55
CA ALA A 150 -6.17 6.21 -8.76
C ALA A 150 -6.43 5.50 -7.42
N SER A 151 -5.61 5.77 -6.39
CA SER A 151 -5.72 5.18 -5.06
C SER A 151 -7.00 5.59 -4.34
N VAL A 152 -7.36 6.87 -4.41
CA VAL A 152 -8.62 7.39 -3.83
C VAL A 152 -9.82 6.68 -4.45
N ARG A 153 -9.83 6.48 -5.77
CA ARG A 153 -10.90 5.73 -6.43
C ARG A 153 -10.94 4.27 -5.97
N THR A 154 -9.80 3.63 -5.90
CA THR A 154 -9.69 2.23 -5.44
C THR A 154 -10.10 2.08 -3.98
N ALA A 155 -9.66 2.98 -3.10
CA ALA A 155 -10.08 2.99 -1.71
C ALA A 155 -11.59 3.24 -1.57
N ALA A 156 -12.15 4.16 -2.38
CA ALA A 156 -13.59 4.44 -2.35
C ALA A 156 -14.43 3.20 -2.74
N VAL A 157 -13.97 2.38 -3.69
CA VAL A 157 -14.62 1.10 -4.02
C VAL A 157 -14.64 0.19 -2.79
N SER A 158 -13.48 -0.01 -2.12
CA SER A 158 -13.41 -0.86 -0.93
C SER A 158 -14.23 -0.32 0.24
N VAL A 159 -14.28 1.00 0.43
CA VAL A 159 -15.12 1.62 1.47
C VAL A 159 -16.60 1.47 1.13
N THR A 160 -16.99 1.59 -0.14
CA THR A 160 -18.38 1.32 -0.57
C THR A 160 -18.79 -0.10 -0.23
N ASP A 161 -17.96 -1.10 -0.58
CA ASP A 161 -18.21 -2.50 -0.28
C ASP A 161 -18.30 -2.75 1.23
N LEU A 162 -17.42 -2.14 2.02
CA LEU A 162 -17.48 -2.20 3.49
C LEU A 162 -18.81 -1.67 4.04
N LEU A 163 -19.24 -0.49 3.58
CA LEU A 163 -20.47 0.14 4.04
C LEU A 163 -21.70 -0.68 3.68
N LEU A 164 -21.75 -1.24 2.47
CA LEU A 164 -22.83 -2.14 2.04
C LEU A 164 -22.89 -3.41 2.90
N ARG A 165 -21.77 -4.05 3.19
CA ARG A 165 -21.66 -5.23 4.07
C ARG A 165 -22.13 -4.92 5.50
N ARG A 166 -21.97 -3.67 5.94
CA ARG A 166 -22.43 -3.18 7.26
C ARG A 166 -23.86 -2.66 7.27
N GLY A 167 -24.63 -2.87 6.19
CA GLY A 167 -26.06 -2.57 6.11
C GLY A 167 -26.40 -1.16 5.65
N SER A 168 -25.43 -0.37 5.15
CA SER A 168 -25.72 0.91 4.51
C SER A 168 -26.40 0.70 3.16
N THR A 169 -27.22 1.67 2.73
CA THR A 169 -27.84 1.64 1.40
C THR A 169 -26.81 1.96 0.31
N ALA A 170 -27.05 1.51 -0.91
CA ALA A 170 -26.18 1.81 -2.05
C ALA A 170 -26.08 3.32 -2.31
N GLU A 171 -27.20 4.04 -2.21
CA GLU A 171 -27.26 5.49 -2.40
C GLU A 171 -26.41 6.23 -1.35
N SER A 172 -26.57 5.89 -0.07
CA SER A 172 -25.77 6.47 1.02
C SER A 172 -24.30 6.15 0.85
N SER A 173 -23.94 4.90 0.55
CA SER A 173 -22.57 4.45 0.39
C SER A 173 -21.86 5.15 -0.76
N ALA A 174 -22.55 5.39 -1.88
CA ALA A 174 -22.01 6.09 -3.05
C ALA A 174 -21.59 7.55 -2.75
N VAL A 175 -22.27 8.20 -1.80
CA VAL A 175 -21.95 9.57 -1.38
C VAL A 175 -20.93 9.58 -0.24
N VAL A 176 -21.10 8.72 0.76
CA VAL A 176 -20.31 8.73 2.00
C VAL A 176 -18.90 8.20 1.77
N ALA A 177 -18.73 7.12 0.99
CA ALA A 177 -17.43 6.49 0.80
C ALA A 177 -16.36 7.44 0.22
N PRO A 178 -16.60 8.17 -0.88
CA PRO A 178 -15.59 9.10 -1.41
C PRO A 178 -15.28 10.25 -0.44
N VAL A 179 -16.25 10.71 0.35
CA VAL A 179 -16.03 11.77 1.36
C VAL A 179 -15.12 11.26 2.47
N LEU A 180 -15.39 10.08 3.03
CA LEU A 180 -14.55 9.49 4.08
C LEU A 180 -13.12 9.26 3.58
N VAL A 181 -12.95 8.73 2.37
CA VAL A 181 -11.63 8.54 1.77
C VAL A 181 -10.91 9.86 1.57
N ALA A 182 -11.59 10.90 1.07
CA ALA A 182 -11.00 12.22 0.87
C ALA A 182 -10.54 12.85 2.20
N MET A 183 -11.33 12.71 3.27
CA MET A 183 -10.94 13.16 4.61
C MET A 183 -9.68 12.43 5.10
N CYS A 184 -9.66 11.09 5.03
CA CYS A 184 -8.49 10.30 5.42
C CYS A 184 -7.24 10.70 4.64
N VAL A 185 -7.35 10.82 3.32
CA VAL A 185 -6.25 11.22 2.45
C VAL A 185 -5.73 12.61 2.80
N SER A 186 -6.62 13.55 3.11
CA SER A 186 -6.24 14.91 3.51
C SER A 186 -5.48 14.92 4.84
N VAL A 187 -5.92 14.12 5.82
CA VAL A 187 -5.21 13.95 7.10
C VAL A 187 -3.84 13.34 6.88
N VAL A 188 -3.76 12.23 6.13
CA VAL A 188 -2.49 11.56 5.80
C VAL A 188 -1.51 12.52 5.13
N ARG A 189 -1.95 13.29 4.14
CA ARG A 189 -1.11 14.30 3.46
C ARG A 189 -0.60 15.37 4.42
N THR A 190 -1.45 15.86 5.31
CA THR A 190 -1.08 16.87 6.30
C THR A 190 -0.05 16.33 7.28
N MET A 191 -0.25 15.12 7.79
CA MET A 191 0.70 14.48 8.71
C MET A 191 2.04 14.19 8.03
N LEU A 192 2.04 13.72 6.77
CA LEU A 192 3.26 13.55 5.98
C LEU A 192 4.01 14.87 5.76
N ALA A 193 3.28 15.94 5.41
CA ALA A 193 3.87 17.27 5.19
C ALA A 193 4.47 17.87 6.46
N ARG A 194 3.95 17.51 7.65
CA ARG A 194 4.48 17.94 8.95
C ARG A 194 5.57 17.02 9.50
N GLY A 195 5.84 15.90 8.83
CA GLY A 195 6.75 14.87 9.34
C GLY A 195 6.23 14.15 10.60
N GLU A 196 4.93 14.23 10.85
CA GLU A 196 4.24 13.57 11.97
C GLU A 196 3.92 12.10 11.67
N LEU A 197 4.07 11.68 10.42
CA LEU A 197 3.86 10.31 9.96
C LEU A 197 5.06 9.86 9.14
N ASP A 198 5.66 8.77 9.55
CA ASP A 198 6.61 8.09 8.71
C ASP A 198 5.95 6.93 7.93
N SER A 199 6.69 6.31 7.01
CA SER A 199 6.12 5.23 6.17
C SER A 199 5.96 3.91 6.92
N VAL A 200 6.64 3.72 8.04
CA VAL A 200 6.46 2.56 8.93
C VAL A 200 5.21 2.77 9.75
N GLU A 201 5.00 3.99 10.24
CA GLU A 201 3.78 4.39 10.91
C GLU A 201 2.58 4.39 9.95
N LEU A 202 2.76 4.75 8.67
CA LEU A 202 1.70 4.60 7.67
C LEU A 202 1.30 3.13 7.49
N ALA A 203 2.25 2.21 7.51
CA ALA A 203 1.96 0.78 7.39
C ALA A 203 1.34 0.15 8.66
N HIS A 204 1.57 0.76 9.84
CA HIS A 204 1.13 0.26 11.14
C HIS A 204 0.24 1.25 11.90
N GLY A 205 0.11 2.50 11.42
CA GLY A 205 -0.41 3.65 12.15
C GLY A 205 -1.87 3.99 11.85
N VAL A 206 -2.77 3.00 11.85
CA VAL A 206 -4.22 3.28 11.75
C VAL A 206 -4.68 4.23 12.87
N ARG A 207 -4.15 4.07 14.11
CA ARG A 207 -4.56 4.86 15.28
C ARG A 207 -4.30 6.36 15.17
N PRO A 208 -3.08 6.86 14.89
CA PRO A 208 -2.84 8.29 14.83
C PRO A 208 -3.71 9.00 13.80
N ILE A 209 -3.93 8.36 12.64
CA ILE A 209 -4.77 8.91 11.59
C ILE A 209 -6.24 8.92 12.01
N ALA A 210 -6.71 7.84 12.61
CA ALA A 210 -8.08 7.72 13.11
C ALA A 210 -8.37 8.74 14.22
N ASP A 211 -7.45 8.94 15.15
CA ASP A 211 -7.56 9.91 16.24
C ASP A 211 -7.57 11.35 15.70
N ALA A 212 -6.74 11.66 14.70
CA ALA A 212 -6.76 12.96 14.04
C ALA A 212 -8.09 13.22 13.32
N ILE A 213 -8.67 12.19 12.66
CA ILE A 213 -9.99 12.30 12.02
C ILE A 213 -11.09 12.53 13.08
N ARG A 214 -11.09 11.78 14.18
CA ARG A 214 -12.07 11.95 15.26
C ARG A 214 -11.97 13.33 15.89
N SER A 215 -10.77 13.79 16.21
CA SER A 215 -10.52 15.13 16.75
C SER A 215 -11.01 16.23 15.81
N THR A 216 -10.81 16.07 14.50
CA THR A 216 -11.31 17.01 13.50
C THR A 216 -12.84 17.02 13.47
N ALA A 217 -13.48 15.85 13.54
CA ALA A 217 -14.93 15.73 13.59
C ALA A 217 -15.51 16.37 14.84
N GLU A 218 -14.90 16.21 16.01
CA GLU A 218 -15.30 16.86 17.27
C GLU A 218 -15.23 18.39 17.19
N VAL A 219 -14.17 18.93 16.58
CA VAL A 219 -14.02 20.37 16.38
C VAL A 219 -15.12 20.92 15.47
N VAL A 220 -15.44 20.21 14.38
CA VAL A 220 -16.44 20.62 13.38
C VAL A 220 -17.86 20.51 13.94
N THR A 221 -18.15 19.47 14.73
CA THR A 221 -19.48 19.25 15.30
C THR A 221 -19.75 20.02 16.60
N GLY A 222 -18.77 20.76 17.10
CA GLY A 222 -18.95 21.56 18.33
C GLY A 222 -19.11 20.71 19.58
N GLY A 223 -18.51 19.51 19.61
CA GLY A 223 -18.55 18.62 20.77
C GLY A 223 -18.12 19.31 22.07
N PRO A 224 -18.60 18.87 23.23
CA PRO A 224 -18.51 19.61 24.48
C PRO A 224 -17.05 19.80 24.88
N ARG A 225 -16.55 21.04 24.79
CA ARG A 225 -15.35 21.47 25.51
C ARG A 225 -15.67 21.30 26.99
N GLY A 226 -15.19 20.24 27.60
CA GLY A 226 -15.29 20.05 29.03
C GLY A 226 -14.81 21.31 29.77
N ARG A 227 -15.72 22.06 30.29
CA ARG A 227 -15.40 23.09 31.30
C ARG A 227 -14.97 22.35 32.54
N THR A 228 -13.68 22.24 32.76
CA THR A 228 -13.13 21.97 34.07
C THR A 228 -13.29 23.27 34.87
N SER A 229 -14.21 23.23 35.83
CA SER A 229 -14.26 24.18 36.93
C SER A 229 -13.21 23.84 37.95
#